data_e53f0d4f6fd56766d60a9a142bcda5a5
#
_entry.id   e53f0d4f6fd56766d60a9a142bcda5a5
#
_cell.length_a   1.000
_cell.length_b   1.000
_cell.length_c   1.000
_cell.angle_alpha   90.00
_cell.angle_beta   90.00
_cell.angle_gamma   90.00
#
_symmetry.space_group_name_H-M   'P 1'
#
loop_
_entity.id
_entity.type
_entity.pdbx_description
1 polymer ?
#
loop_
_entity_poly.entity_id
_entity_poly.type
_entity_poly.pdbx_seq_one_letter_code
_entity_poly.pdbx_strand_id
1 'polypeptide(L)'
;MNLRPPLLALSLATVLMLSACAGGGTGVTKSSRFGTREHVDHQVATQLSLAKANFSVGEIDGRDGTLTNRATERYVASHPGSPAVRPDAKPYTTYTIRPGDFKYVGPLEPTNEGQAKMKYLTYESMLELVAERYHASQALVAYLNGLPLNPTLVAGQTLVVPNVEPFRIEALNVKGSGRAGNGNFVRISSERGTLEVLNQNGGLVAYYPVSCGSARNATPKGDWKIINQVPLPTFRWDDEMLNKGVRSQDFFMFPPGPNNPVGVFWTGLNKAGVGIHGNPLPDTLFQGRSHGCIRMTNWDVITLPQYVGVGSKVVIE
;
A
#
# COMPACT_ATOMS: atom_id res chain seq x y z
N MET A 1 -66.61 53.52 33.51
CA MET A 1 -65.38 54.30 33.77
C MET A 1 -64.65 53.67 34.93
N ASN A 2 -63.65 52.84 34.65
CA ASN A 2 -62.62 52.42 35.58
C ASN A 2 -61.51 51.75 34.81
N LEU A 3 -60.44 52.48 34.63
CA LEU A 3 -59.19 52.08 34.03
C LEU A 3 -58.37 51.22 35.02
N ARG A 4 -57.92 50.08 34.65
CA ARG A 4 -56.85 49.35 35.32
C ARG A 4 -55.62 49.21 34.37
N PRO A 5 -54.40 49.36 34.85
CA PRO A 5 -53.23 49.29 34.03
C PRO A 5 -52.74 47.86 33.75
N PRO A 6 -51.96 47.61 32.70
CA PRO A 6 -51.53 46.26 32.32
C PRO A 6 -50.31 45.81 33.13
N LEU A 7 -50.33 44.56 33.51
CA LEU A 7 -49.22 43.82 34.09
C LEU A 7 -48.12 43.57 33.01
N LEU A 8 -46.90 43.99 33.34
CA LEU A 8 -45.69 43.63 32.62
C LEU A 8 -45.42 42.12 32.77
N ALA A 9 -45.51 41.38 31.70
CA ALA A 9 -45.01 40.01 31.63
C ALA A 9 -43.54 40.04 31.15
N LEU A 10 -42.65 39.63 32.03
CA LEU A 10 -41.22 39.44 31.73
C LEU A 10 -41.09 38.14 30.92
N SER A 11 -40.87 38.23 29.63
CA SER A 11 -40.57 37.07 28.79
C SER A 11 -39.06 36.72 28.87
N LEU A 12 -38.81 35.59 29.51
CA LEU A 12 -37.50 34.97 29.51
C LEU A 12 -37.20 34.45 28.08
N ALA A 13 -36.36 35.14 27.33
CA ALA A 13 -35.88 34.69 26.04
C ALA A 13 -34.86 33.58 26.25
N THR A 14 -35.26 32.34 26.05
CA THR A 14 -34.38 31.19 25.97
C THR A 14 -33.66 31.24 24.61
N VAL A 15 -32.39 31.58 24.62
CA VAL A 15 -31.53 31.51 23.42
C VAL A 15 -31.25 30.03 23.17
N LEU A 16 -31.94 29.42 22.22
CA LEU A 16 -31.54 28.15 21.63
C LEU A 16 -30.31 28.41 20.74
N MET A 17 -29.15 27.99 21.20
CA MET A 17 -27.96 27.82 20.35
C MET A 17 -28.25 26.64 19.40
N LEU A 18 -28.63 26.93 18.16
CA LEU A 18 -28.55 25.96 17.06
C LEU A 18 -27.08 25.72 16.76
N SER A 19 -26.55 24.60 17.24
CA SER A 19 -25.28 24.06 16.82
C SER A 19 -25.48 23.51 15.40
N ALA A 20 -25.02 24.27 14.40
CA ALA A 20 -24.94 23.82 13.02
C ALA A 20 -23.86 22.72 12.96
N CYS A 21 -24.29 21.46 12.88
CA CYS A 21 -23.42 20.37 12.49
C CYS A 21 -23.07 20.54 11.01
N ALA A 22 -21.97 21.24 10.73
CA ALA A 22 -21.29 21.14 9.46
C ALA A 22 -20.71 19.71 9.40
N GLY A 23 -21.31 18.86 8.59
CA GLY A 23 -20.79 17.53 8.26
C GLY A 23 -19.58 17.66 7.37
N GLY A 24 -18.43 18.02 7.94
CA GLY A 24 -17.12 17.80 7.35
C GLY A 24 -16.76 16.34 7.64
N GLY A 25 -16.62 15.53 6.59
CA GLY A 25 -16.06 14.20 6.69
C GLY A 25 -14.64 14.27 7.21
N THR A 26 -14.49 14.25 8.52
CA THR A 26 -13.20 14.04 9.17
C THR A 26 -12.84 12.57 8.96
N GLY A 27 -11.98 12.30 7.97
CA GLY A 27 -11.18 11.10 8.03
C GLY A 27 -10.54 11.03 9.41
N VAL A 28 -11.05 10.15 10.25
CA VAL A 28 -10.49 9.88 11.57
C VAL A 28 -9.11 9.25 11.31
N THR A 29 -8.09 10.08 11.22
CA THR A 29 -6.73 9.63 11.44
C THR A 29 -6.69 9.10 12.87
N LYS A 30 -6.85 7.78 13.02
CA LYS A 30 -6.52 7.13 14.28
C LYS A 30 -5.07 7.51 14.58
N SER A 31 -4.88 8.43 15.48
CA SER A 31 -3.60 8.66 16.14
C SER A 31 -3.27 7.34 16.82
N SER A 32 -2.61 6.48 16.09
CA SER A 32 -2.15 5.19 16.55
C SER A 32 -1.01 5.48 17.52
N ARG A 33 -1.28 5.35 18.80
CA ARG A 33 -0.26 5.45 19.83
C ARG A 33 0.76 4.35 19.59
N PHE A 34 1.99 4.75 19.34
CA PHE A 34 3.11 3.83 19.39
C PHE A 34 3.32 3.36 20.83
N GLY A 35 3.84 2.15 21.01
CA GLY A 35 4.32 1.65 22.29
C GLY A 35 5.55 2.42 22.80
N THR A 36 6.26 1.85 23.77
CA THR A 36 7.54 2.41 24.20
C THR A 36 8.54 2.44 23.03
N ARG A 37 9.52 3.32 23.07
CA ARG A 37 10.56 3.40 22.05
C ARG A 37 11.27 2.06 21.85
N GLU A 38 11.60 1.37 22.93
CA GLU A 38 12.25 0.06 22.90
C GLU A 38 11.37 -0.98 22.16
N HIS A 39 10.06 -0.98 22.42
CA HIS A 39 9.13 -1.87 21.71
C HIS A 39 9.09 -1.57 20.20
N VAL A 40 9.00 -0.30 19.83
CA VAL A 40 9.01 0.11 18.40
C VAL A 40 10.32 -0.32 17.73
N ASP A 41 11.45 -0.08 18.38
CA ASP A 41 12.76 -0.43 17.84
C ASP A 41 12.91 -1.95 17.65
N HIS A 42 12.41 -2.74 18.59
CA HIS A 42 12.39 -4.21 18.47
C HIS A 42 11.50 -4.67 17.29
N GLN A 43 10.30 -4.10 17.16
CA GLN A 43 9.38 -4.46 16.07
C GLN A 43 9.95 -4.06 14.70
N VAL A 44 10.48 -2.84 14.56
CA VAL A 44 11.15 -2.41 13.32
C VAL A 44 12.31 -3.35 12.97
N ALA A 45 13.15 -3.72 13.95
CA ALA A 45 14.26 -4.62 13.72
C ALA A 45 13.82 -6.03 13.29
N THR A 46 12.71 -6.53 13.84
CA THR A 46 12.11 -7.82 13.44
C THR A 46 11.52 -7.75 12.04
N GLN A 47 10.71 -6.72 11.75
CA GLN A 47 10.10 -6.48 10.45
C GLN A 47 11.15 -6.33 9.35
N LEU A 48 12.22 -5.61 9.66
CA LEU A 48 13.35 -5.41 8.74
C LEU A 48 14.07 -6.73 8.43
N SER A 49 14.31 -7.57 9.43
CA SER A 49 14.96 -8.89 9.24
C SER A 49 14.12 -9.79 8.33
N LEU A 50 12.80 -9.81 8.53
CA LEU A 50 11.87 -10.54 7.66
C LEU A 50 11.93 -10.02 6.23
N ALA A 51 11.80 -8.69 6.04
CA ALA A 51 11.86 -8.07 4.73
C ALA A 51 13.17 -8.38 3.99
N LYS A 52 14.32 -8.29 4.66
CA LYS A 52 15.63 -8.66 4.11
C LYS A 52 15.77 -10.14 3.75
N ALA A 53 15.01 -11.00 4.40
CA ALA A 53 14.94 -12.43 4.09
C ALA A 53 13.90 -12.78 2.99
N ASN A 54 13.32 -11.80 2.30
CA ASN A 54 12.24 -11.93 1.32
C ASN A 54 10.90 -12.40 1.92
N PHE A 55 10.68 -12.13 3.19
CA PHE A 55 9.39 -12.32 3.87
C PHE A 55 8.79 -10.94 4.16
N SER A 56 8.07 -10.40 3.19
CA SER A 56 7.44 -9.09 3.34
C SER A 56 6.43 -9.08 4.49
N VAL A 57 6.42 -7.99 5.22
CA VAL A 57 5.46 -7.69 6.28
C VAL A 57 4.42 -6.65 5.83
N GLY A 58 4.43 -6.28 4.53
CA GLY A 58 3.78 -5.08 4.07
C GLY A 58 4.55 -3.85 4.52
N GLU A 59 3.91 -2.91 5.19
CA GLU A 59 4.61 -1.76 5.77
C GLU A 59 5.44 -2.14 7.01
N ILE A 60 6.65 -1.60 7.08
CA ILE A 60 7.41 -1.54 8.33
C ILE A 60 6.78 -0.40 9.15
N ASP A 61 6.04 -0.75 10.19
CA ASP A 61 5.24 0.18 10.98
C ASP A 61 5.63 0.25 12.46
N GLY A 62 6.55 -0.63 12.91
CA GLY A 62 7.03 -0.68 14.28
C GLY A 62 6.00 -1.18 15.29
N ARG A 63 5.01 -1.96 14.85
CA ARG A 63 3.92 -2.46 15.70
C ARG A 63 3.79 -3.96 15.62
N ASP A 64 3.17 -4.51 16.66
CA ASP A 64 2.62 -5.86 16.58
C ASP A 64 1.49 -5.92 15.56
N GLY A 65 1.48 -6.94 14.73
CA GLY A 65 0.46 -7.05 13.71
C GLY A 65 0.36 -8.44 13.08
N THR A 66 -0.82 -8.72 12.53
CA THR A 66 -1.10 -10.01 11.88
C THR A 66 -0.13 -10.30 10.73
N LEU A 67 0.28 -9.28 9.97
CA LEU A 67 1.18 -9.48 8.82
C LEU A 67 2.58 -9.88 9.28
N THR A 68 3.12 -9.21 10.31
CA THR A 68 4.41 -9.57 10.91
C THR A 68 4.38 -10.98 11.48
N ASN A 69 3.31 -11.34 12.21
CA ASN A 69 3.17 -12.67 12.80
C ASN A 69 3.13 -13.76 11.72
N ARG A 70 2.34 -13.57 10.65
CA ARG A 70 2.27 -14.52 9.53
C ARG A 70 3.59 -14.65 8.77
N ALA A 71 4.29 -13.55 8.52
CA ALA A 71 5.62 -13.58 7.91
C ALA A 71 6.62 -14.34 8.79
N THR A 72 6.57 -14.12 10.11
CA THR A 72 7.38 -14.86 11.10
C THR A 72 7.08 -16.35 11.08
N GLU A 73 5.81 -16.74 11.14
CA GLU A 73 5.37 -18.15 11.08
C GLU A 73 5.86 -18.82 9.79
N ARG A 74 5.72 -18.14 8.65
CA ARG A 74 6.19 -18.67 7.36
C ARG A 74 7.70 -18.76 7.26
N TYR A 75 8.42 -17.77 7.80
CA TYR A 75 9.87 -17.81 7.90
C TYR A 75 10.34 -19.04 8.70
N VAL A 76 9.83 -19.22 9.91
CA VAL A 76 10.18 -20.35 10.79
C VAL A 76 9.84 -21.68 10.14
N ALA A 77 8.65 -21.80 9.53
CA ALA A 77 8.23 -23.04 8.86
C ALA A 77 9.09 -23.41 7.64
N SER A 78 9.67 -22.41 6.97
CA SER A 78 10.54 -22.63 5.80
C SER A 78 12.02 -22.80 6.13
N HIS A 79 12.42 -22.56 7.38
CA HIS A 79 13.79 -22.68 7.87
C HIS A 79 13.88 -23.65 9.07
N PRO A 80 13.61 -24.95 8.86
CA PRO A 80 13.64 -25.93 9.94
C PRO A 80 15.04 -25.95 10.58
N GLY A 81 15.08 -25.83 11.92
CA GLY A 81 16.33 -25.75 12.67
C GLY A 81 16.91 -24.35 12.86
N SER A 82 16.34 -23.33 12.21
CA SER A 82 16.64 -21.94 12.55
C SER A 82 15.87 -21.52 13.79
N PRO A 83 16.51 -20.76 14.71
CA PRO A 83 15.79 -20.14 15.80
C PRO A 83 14.81 -19.09 15.23
N ALA A 84 13.97 -18.52 16.10
CA ALA A 84 13.12 -17.38 15.74
C ALA A 84 13.90 -16.29 14.97
N VAL A 85 13.17 -15.48 14.20
CA VAL A 85 13.73 -14.33 13.49
C VAL A 85 14.58 -13.49 14.44
N ARG A 86 15.85 -13.28 14.08
CA ARG A 86 16.73 -12.40 14.87
C ARG A 86 16.53 -10.97 14.46
N PRO A 87 16.19 -10.06 15.39
CA PRO A 87 16.06 -8.65 15.08
C PRO A 87 17.34 -8.07 14.46
N ASP A 88 17.20 -7.18 13.48
CA ASP A 88 18.34 -6.54 12.82
C ASP A 88 19.10 -5.64 13.79
N ALA A 89 20.42 -5.75 13.80
CA ALA A 89 21.28 -4.98 14.71
C ALA A 89 21.37 -3.49 14.32
N LYS A 90 20.99 -3.14 13.09
CA LYS A 90 21.01 -1.76 12.56
C LYS A 90 19.68 -1.43 11.89
N PRO A 91 18.59 -1.28 12.66
CA PRO A 91 17.25 -1.15 12.08
C PRO A 91 17.03 0.16 11.37
N TYR A 92 17.85 1.16 11.57
CA TYR A 92 17.68 2.50 11.01
C TYR A 92 18.87 2.96 10.19
N THR A 93 18.57 3.81 9.21
CA THR A 93 19.51 4.62 8.43
C THR A 93 18.96 6.04 8.31
N THR A 94 19.63 6.89 7.54
CA THR A 94 19.15 8.25 7.26
C THR A 94 18.97 8.49 5.78
N TYR A 95 18.01 9.33 5.46
CA TYR A 95 17.76 9.83 4.12
C TYR A 95 17.76 11.35 4.09
N THR A 96 18.55 11.95 3.21
CA THR A 96 18.51 13.40 2.96
C THR A 96 17.68 13.67 1.71
N ILE A 97 16.61 14.45 1.87
CA ILE A 97 15.69 14.82 0.79
C ILE A 97 16.44 15.59 -0.28
N ARG A 98 16.36 15.14 -1.52
CA ARG A 98 17.05 15.73 -2.66
C ARG A 98 16.13 16.69 -3.42
N PRO A 99 16.64 17.77 -4.03
CA PRO A 99 15.84 18.64 -4.89
C PRO A 99 15.08 17.88 -5.99
N GLY A 100 15.67 16.81 -6.53
CA GLY A 100 15.06 15.96 -7.56
C GLY A 100 13.86 15.13 -7.10
N ASP A 101 13.63 14.97 -5.79
CA ASP A 101 12.50 14.19 -5.28
C ASP A 101 11.18 14.95 -5.48
N PHE A 102 11.22 16.29 -5.48
CA PHE A 102 10.04 17.14 -5.60
C PHE A 102 9.30 17.00 -6.94
N LYS A 103 9.97 16.49 -7.99
CA LYS A 103 9.29 16.21 -9.27
C LYS A 103 8.29 15.06 -9.20
N TYR A 104 8.38 14.23 -8.16
CA TYR A 104 7.47 13.11 -7.92
C TYR A 104 6.40 13.41 -6.88
N VAL A 105 6.37 14.63 -6.34
CA VAL A 105 5.42 15.06 -5.31
C VAL A 105 4.58 16.21 -5.84
N GLY A 106 3.27 16.13 -5.66
CA GLY A 106 2.34 17.19 -6.04
C GLY A 106 0.89 16.79 -5.72
N PRO A 107 -0.03 17.76 -5.75
CA PRO A 107 -1.44 17.46 -5.48
C PRO A 107 -2.00 16.53 -6.55
N LEU A 108 -2.83 15.59 -6.13
CA LEU A 108 -3.68 14.81 -7.04
C LEU A 108 -4.99 15.55 -7.29
N GLU A 109 -5.47 15.48 -8.52
CA GLU A 109 -6.81 15.94 -8.82
C GLU A 109 -7.85 15.11 -8.09
N PRO A 110 -8.90 15.73 -7.51
CA PRO A 110 -9.85 15.02 -6.66
C PRO A 110 -10.83 14.13 -7.42
N THR A 111 -10.91 14.30 -8.74
CA THR A 111 -11.86 13.56 -9.60
C THR A 111 -11.13 12.62 -10.56
N ASN A 112 -11.79 11.53 -10.95
CA ASN A 112 -11.28 10.61 -11.97
C ASN A 112 -10.97 11.32 -13.30
N GLU A 113 -11.84 12.26 -13.70
CA GLU A 113 -11.62 13.08 -14.90
C GLU A 113 -10.39 13.97 -14.78
N GLY A 114 -10.18 14.61 -13.63
CA GLY A 114 -8.99 15.42 -13.33
C GLY A 114 -7.73 14.57 -13.35
N GLN A 115 -7.74 13.44 -12.66
CA GLN A 115 -6.59 12.51 -12.61
C GLN A 115 -6.24 11.97 -14.01
N ALA A 116 -7.22 11.65 -14.83
CA ALA A 116 -6.99 11.20 -16.21
C ALA A 116 -6.32 12.27 -17.11
N LYS A 117 -6.44 13.55 -16.77
CA LYS A 117 -5.79 14.67 -17.47
C LYS A 117 -4.38 14.99 -16.96
N MET A 118 -3.98 14.41 -15.82
CA MET A 118 -2.62 14.56 -15.31
C MET A 118 -1.62 13.84 -16.21
N LYS A 119 -0.36 14.25 -16.16
CA LYS A 119 0.72 13.54 -16.87
C LYS A 119 1.28 12.37 -16.06
N TYR A 120 1.14 12.44 -14.74
CA TYR A 120 1.70 11.49 -13.79
C TYR A 120 0.92 11.58 -12.47
N LEU A 121 0.59 10.44 -11.86
CA LEU A 121 -0.07 10.39 -10.55
C LEU A 121 1.01 10.35 -9.47
N THR A 122 1.40 11.55 -9.02
CA THR A 122 2.47 11.81 -8.07
C THR A 122 2.13 11.34 -6.66
N TYR A 123 3.12 11.25 -5.77
CA TYR A 123 2.90 11.25 -4.33
C TYR A 123 2.23 12.55 -3.90
N GLU A 124 1.29 12.50 -2.96
CA GLU A 124 0.62 13.70 -2.46
C GLU A 124 1.50 14.51 -1.49
N SER A 125 2.47 13.84 -0.85
CA SER A 125 3.39 14.50 0.08
C SER A 125 4.81 13.93 -0.01
N MET A 126 5.78 14.73 0.46
CA MET A 126 7.16 14.26 0.62
C MET A 126 7.28 13.16 1.68
N LEU A 127 6.43 13.19 2.72
CA LEU A 127 6.39 12.14 3.73
C LEU A 127 5.95 10.79 3.12
N GLU A 128 4.96 10.80 2.24
CA GLU A 128 4.51 9.63 1.51
C GLU A 128 5.63 9.05 0.63
N LEU A 129 6.31 9.90 -0.15
CA LEU A 129 7.44 9.47 -0.97
C LEU A 129 8.55 8.82 -0.12
N VAL A 130 8.92 9.43 1.01
CA VAL A 130 9.98 8.89 1.86
C VAL A 130 9.54 7.61 2.55
N ALA A 131 8.30 7.54 3.02
CA ALA A 131 7.74 6.35 3.64
C ALA A 131 7.72 5.17 2.66
N GLU A 132 7.18 5.36 1.46
CA GLU A 132 7.15 4.31 0.43
C GLU A 132 8.56 3.90 0.00
N ARG A 133 9.47 4.86 -0.16
CA ARG A 133 10.88 4.61 -0.51
C ARG A 133 11.57 3.66 0.48
N TYR A 134 11.22 3.73 1.75
CA TYR A 134 11.81 2.92 2.81
C TYR A 134 10.85 1.87 3.37
N HIS A 135 9.84 1.49 2.59
CA HIS A 135 8.88 0.41 2.90
C HIS A 135 8.15 0.61 4.23
N ALA A 136 8.03 1.86 4.67
CA ALA A 136 7.53 2.21 5.99
C ALA A 136 6.16 2.86 5.94
N SER A 137 5.42 2.79 7.03
CA SER A 137 4.24 3.63 7.20
C SER A 137 4.64 5.09 7.39
N GLN A 138 3.85 6.02 6.86
CA GLN A 138 4.05 7.46 7.08
C GLN A 138 4.07 7.78 8.58
N ALA A 139 3.24 7.09 9.36
CA ALA A 139 3.18 7.25 10.80
C ALA A 139 4.50 6.87 11.50
N LEU A 140 5.17 5.80 11.08
CA LEU A 140 6.48 5.43 11.64
C LEU A 140 7.54 6.48 11.28
N VAL A 141 7.62 6.91 10.02
CA VAL A 141 8.60 7.94 9.62
C VAL A 141 8.37 9.23 10.40
N ALA A 142 7.12 9.67 10.54
CA ALA A 142 6.78 10.85 11.36
C ALA A 142 7.21 10.65 12.83
N TYR A 143 6.89 9.52 13.44
CA TYR A 143 7.25 9.18 14.81
C TYR A 143 8.77 9.19 15.05
N LEU A 144 9.54 8.54 14.17
CA LEU A 144 11.00 8.45 14.29
C LEU A 144 11.68 9.83 14.26
N ASN A 145 11.05 10.80 13.61
CA ASN A 145 11.59 12.14 13.38
C ASN A 145 10.90 13.24 14.20
N GLY A 146 9.95 12.89 15.09
CA GLY A 146 9.22 13.89 15.89
C GLY A 146 8.37 14.83 15.05
N LEU A 147 7.83 14.36 13.92
CA LEU A 147 7.08 15.16 12.96
C LEU A 147 5.56 14.92 13.10
N PRO A 148 4.72 15.89 12.73
CA PRO A 148 3.29 15.64 12.50
C PRO A 148 3.09 14.75 11.25
N LEU A 149 1.86 14.25 11.02
CA LEU A 149 1.56 13.44 9.82
C LEU A 149 1.51 14.26 8.51
N ASN A 150 1.37 15.58 8.61
CA ASN A 150 1.39 16.49 7.46
C ASN A 150 2.54 17.49 7.59
N PRO A 151 3.81 17.04 7.59
CA PRO A 151 4.94 17.96 7.74
C PRO A 151 5.24 18.66 6.43
N THR A 152 5.66 19.91 6.51
CA THR A 152 6.35 20.57 5.39
C THR A 152 7.81 20.16 5.41
N LEU A 153 8.20 19.31 4.47
CA LEU A 153 9.57 18.80 4.32
C LEU A 153 10.28 19.54 3.18
N VAL A 154 11.57 19.81 3.36
CA VAL A 154 12.37 20.62 2.43
C VAL A 154 13.62 19.86 1.95
N ALA A 155 14.16 20.27 0.79
CA ALA A 155 15.42 19.71 0.29
C ALA A 155 16.56 19.98 1.29
N GLY A 156 17.45 19.00 1.46
CA GLY A 156 18.54 19.04 2.44
C GLY A 156 18.13 18.55 3.84
N GLN A 157 16.85 18.40 4.15
CA GLN A 157 16.40 17.84 5.41
C GLN A 157 16.71 16.35 5.47
N THR A 158 17.27 15.90 6.61
CA THR A 158 17.63 14.50 6.84
C THR A 158 16.62 13.85 7.78
N LEU A 159 16.12 12.67 7.39
CA LEU A 159 15.15 11.88 8.15
C LEU A 159 15.75 10.53 8.53
N VAL A 160 15.40 10.04 9.73
CA VAL A 160 15.65 8.66 10.16
C VAL A 160 14.57 7.77 9.54
N VAL A 161 14.99 6.67 8.93
CA VAL A 161 14.13 5.72 8.21
C VAL A 161 14.58 4.28 8.45
N PRO A 162 13.75 3.26 8.21
CA PRO A 162 14.18 1.85 8.26
C PRO A 162 15.33 1.57 7.28
N ASN A 163 16.25 0.70 7.68
CA ASN A 163 17.45 0.36 6.90
C ASN A 163 17.17 -0.76 5.88
N VAL A 164 16.25 -0.51 4.95
CA VAL A 164 15.97 -1.37 3.77
C VAL A 164 16.71 -0.88 2.54
N GLU A 165 16.82 -1.74 1.51
CA GLU A 165 17.15 -1.26 0.16
C GLU A 165 16.01 -0.36 -0.34
N PRO A 166 16.29 0.90 -0.69
CA PRO A 166 15.22 1.84 -0.97
C PRO A 166 14.51 1.54 -2.30
N PHE A 167 13.19 1.58 -2.28
CA PHE A 167 12.38 1.64 -3.49
C PHE A 167 12.62 2.96 -4.21
N ARG A 168 13.02 2.90 -5.47
CA ARG A 168 13.36 4.08 -6.28
C ARG A 168 12.45 4.20 -7.48
N ILE A 169 11.42 5.01 -7.34
CA ILE A 169 10.49 5.31 -8.44
C ILE A 169 11.22 5.88 -9.68
N GLU A 170 12.30 6.63 -9.47
CA GLU A 170 13.14 7.20 -10.51
C GLU A 170 13.97 6.17 -11.29
N ALA A 171 14.15 4.99 -10.74
CA ALA A 171 14.95 3.91 -11.32
C ALA A 171 14.12 2.72 -11.79
N LEU A 172 12.79 2.87 -11.90
CA LEU A 172 11.90 1.81 -12.39
C LEU A 172 12.11 1.57 -13.91
N ASN A 173 13.30 1.14 -14.25
CA ASN A 173 13.64 0.59 -15.56
C ASN A 173 13.59 -0.94 -15.48
N VAL A 174 12.52 -1.45 -14.88
CA VAL A 174 12.28 -2.89 -14.79
C VAL A 174 11.89 -3.36 -16.19
N LYS A 175 12.89 -3.56 -17.04
CA LYS A 175 12.68 -4.42 -18.20
C LYS A 175 12.24 -5.75 -17.61
N GLY A 176 11.03 -6.19 -17.95
CA GLY A 176 10.48 -7.47 -17.54
C GLY A 176 11.42 -8.62 -17.98
N SER A 177 12.49 -8.77 -17.24
CA SER A 177 13.53 -9.78 -17.44
C SER A 177 13.34 -10.92 -16.47
N GLY A 178 12.14 -11.05 -15.93
CA GLY A 178 11.80 -12.23 -15.18
C GLY A 178 12.09 -13.44 -16.06
N ARG A 179 13.11 -14.18 -15.70
CA ARG A 179 13.50 -15.41 -16.41
C ARG A 179 12.40 -16.44 -16.20
N ALA A 180 11.46 -16.50 -17.15
CA ALA A 180 10.78 -17.77 -17.40
C ALA A 180 11.90 -18.78 -17.65
N GLY A 181 12.05 -19.76 -16.76
CA GLY A 181 13.08 -20.79 -16.98
C GLY A 181 13.84 -21.23 -15.74
N ASN A 182 13.70 -20.55 -14.59
CA ASN A 182 14.28 -21.02 -13.33
C ASN A 182 13.41 -22.06 -12.61
N GLY A 183 12.22 -22.40 -13.17
CA GLY A 183 11.27 -23.33 -12.57
C GLY A 183 10.44 -22.77 -11.41
N ASN A 184 10.63 -21.50 -11.07
CA ASN A 184 9.82 -20.85 -10.03
C ASN A 184 8.37 -20.63 -10.51
N PHE A 185 7.45 -20.71 -9.56
CA PHE A 185 6.04 -20.42 -9.78
C PHE A 185 5.44 -19.66 -8.60
N VAL A 186 4.27 -19.06 -8.82
CA VAL A 186 3.56 -18.29 -7.80
C VAL A 186 2.39 -19.11 -7.27
N ARG A 187 2.21 -19.14 -5.95
CA ARG A 187 1.01 -19.63 -5.28
C ARG A 187 0.36 -18.50 -4.51
N ILE A 188 -0.95 -18.32 -4.72
CA ILE A 188 -1.74 -17.27 -4.06
C ILE A 188 -2.86 -17.95 -3.30
N SER A 189 -2.94 -17.71 -2.00
CA SER A 189 -4.10 -18.05 -1.20
C SER A 189 -4.98 -16.81 -1.04
N SER A 190 -6.11 -16.81 -1.74
CA SER A 190 -7.07 -15.71 -1.68
C SER A 190 -7.74 -15.58 -0.31
N GLU A 191 -7.90 -16.68 0.39
CA GLU A 191 -8.46 -16.74 1.74
C GLU A 191 -7.49 -16.17 2.78
N ARG A 192 -6.21 -16.55 2.70
CA ARG A 192 -5.19 -16.08 3.65
C ARG A 192 -4.63 -14.70 3.29
N GLY A 193 -4.87 -14.22 2.07
CA GLY A 193 -4.28 -12.98 1.58
C GLY A 193 -2.76 -13.08 1.47
N THR A 194 -2.25 -14.16 0.87
CA THR A 194 -0.81 -14.41 0.74
C THR A 194 -0.42 -14.76 -0.68
N LEU A 195 0.75 -14.29 -1.11
CA LEU A 195 1.43 -14.69 -2.33
C LEU A 195 2.79 -15.27 -1.96
N GLU A 196 3.06 -16.46 -2.43
CA GLU A 196 4.32 -17.16 -2.24
C GLU A 196 4.98 -17.43 -3.60
N VAL A 197 6.27 -17.15 -3.69
CA VAL A 197 7.09 -17.65 -4.78
C VAL A 197 7.74 -18.94 -4.32
N LEU A 198 7.52 -19.99 -5.10
CA LEU A 198 8.05 -21.33 -4.82
C LEU A 198 9.00 -21.73 -5.94
N ASN A 199 10.09 -22.42 -5.60
CA ASN A 199 10.95 -23.04 -6.59
C ASN A 199 10.30 -24.34 -7.13
N GLN A 200 10.91 -24.94 -8.16
CA GLN A 200 10.44 -26.18 -8.80
C GLN A 200 10.24 -27.36 -7.84
N ASN A 201 10.95 -27.35 -6.69
CA ASN A 201 10.87 -28.41 -5.68
C ASN A 201 9.85 -28.07 -4.56
N GLY A 202 9.10 -26.95 -4.70
CA GLY A 202 8.14 -26.47 -3.71
C GLY A 202 8.76 -25.71 -2.52
N GLY A 203 10.07 -25.46 -2.54
CA GLY A 203 10.72 -24.64 -1.53
C GLY A 203 10.35 -23.17 -1.65
N LEU A 204 10.07 -22.53 -0.52
CA LEU A 204 9.68 -21.12 -0.46
C LEU A 204 10.88 -20.20 -0.74
N VAL A 205 10.74 -19.29 -1.70
CA VAL A 205 11.75 -18.33 -2.15
C VAL A 205 11.43 -16.93 -1.65
N ALA A 206 10.14 -16.55 -1.71
CA ALA A 206 9.68 -15.25 -1.22
C ALA A 206 8.21 -15.35 -0.76
N TYR A 207 7.87 -14.51 0.21
CA TYR A 207 6.53 -14.40 0.81
C TYR A 207 6.07 -12.95 0.82
N TYR A 208 4.80 -12.74 0.45
CA TYR A 208 4.19 -11.41 0.41
C TYR A 208 2.76 -11.46 0.95
N PRO A 209 2.36 -10.50 1.80
CA PRO A 209 0.97 -10.24 2.07
C PRO A 209 0.31 -9.59 0.85
N VAL A 210 -0.91 -9.99 0.53
CA VAL A 210 -1.66 -9.45 -0.61
C VAL A 210 -3.12 -9.20 -0.25
N SER A 211 -3.77 -8.28 -0.99
CA SER A 211 -5.22 -8.19 -1.02
C SER A 211 -5.74 -8.87 -2.27
N CYS A 212 -6.76 -9.69 -2.10
CA CYS A 212 -7.47 -10.37 -3.17
C CYS A 212 -8.88 -9.79 -3.36
N GLY A 213 -9.63 -10.31 -4.33
CA GLY A 213 -10.99 -9.91 -4.62
C GLY A 213 -11.94 -10.06 -3.43
N SER A 214 -12.97 -9.22 -3.42
CA SER A 214 -14.05 -9.30 -2.44
C SER A 214 -14.97 -10.50 -2.68
N ALA A 215 -15.86 -10.80 -1.75
CA ALA A 215 -16.89 -11.83 -1.95
C ALA A 215 -17.76 -11.60 -3.20
N ARG A 216 -17.98 -10.33 -3.58
CA ARG A 216 -18.74 -9.95 -4.78
C ARG A 216 -17.93 -10.11 -6.07
N ASN A 217 -16.63 -9.83 -6.01
CA ASN A 217 -15.71 -9.85 -7.13
C ASN A 217 -14.50 -10.72 -6.74
N ALA A 218 -14.74 -12.03 -6.57
CA ALA A 218 -13.72 -12.95 -6.09
C ALA A 218 -12.56 -13.08 -7.09
N THR A 219 -11.34 -13.18 -6.57
CA THR A 219 -10.19 -13.54 -7.38
C THR A 219 -10.41 -14.95 -7.96
N PRO A 220 -10.30 -15.14 -9.29
CA PRO A 220 -10.60 -16.41 -9.92
C PRO A 220 -9.57 -17.48 -9.52
N LYS A 221 -10.04 -18.54 -8.88
CA LYS A 221 -9.22 -19.70 -8.51
C LYS A 221 -8.84 -20.51 -9.74
N GLY A 222 -7.73 -21.22 -9.67
CA GLY A 222 -7.25 -22.09 -10.75
C GLY A 222 -5.77 -21.88 -11.10
N ASP A 223 -5.37 -22.49 -12.19
CA ASP A 223 -4.01 -22.44 -12.74
C ASP A 223 -3.94 -21.42 -13.88
N TRP A 224 -3.09 -20.43 -13.71
CA TRP A 224 -2.90 -19.33 -14.65
C TRP A 224 -1.43 -19.25 -15.08
N LYS A 225 -1.14 -18.39 -16.07
CA LYS A 225 0.21 -18.06 -16.53
C LYS A 225 0.38 -16.56 -16.63
N ILE A 226 1.57 -16.08 -16.32
CA ILE A 226 1.97 -14.70 -16.57
C ILE A 226 2.08 -14.50 -18.08
N ILE A 227 1.40 -13.46 -18.62
CA ILE A 227 1.43 -13.12 -20.04
C ILE A 227 2.16 -11.82 -20.36
N ASN A 228 2.26 -10.93 -19.40
CA ASN A 228 3.02 -9.69 -19.54
C ASN A 228 3.48 -9.16 -18.17
N GLN A 229 4.47 -8.28 -18.20
CA GLN A 229 4.96 -7.52 -17.05
C GLN A 229 5.26 -6.10 -17.53
N VAL A 230 4.59 -5.11 -16.94
CA VAL A 230 4.58 -3.72 -17.40
C VAL A 230 4.94 -2.79 -16.24
N PRO A 231 6.13 -2.13 -16.29
CA PRO A 231 6.46 -1.07 -15.33
C PRO A 231 5.69 0.20 -15.68
N LEU A 232 5.36 0.98 -14.65
CA LEU A 232 4.63 2.25 -14.75
C LEU A 232 3.42 2.16 -15.70
N PRO A 233 2.44 1.27 -15.41
CA PRO A 233 1.32 1.06 -16.30
C PRO A 233 0.39 2.28 -16.33
N THR A 234 -0.26 2.51 -17.47
CA THR A 234 -1.50 3.26 -17.51
C THR A 234 -2.65 2.36 -17.05
N PHE A 235 -3.71 2.95 -16.50
CA PHE A 235 -4.85 2.17 -16.05
C PHE A 235 -6.16 2.69 -16.65
N ARG A 236 -6.93 1.78 -17.25
CA ARG A 236 -8.28 2.05 -17.72
C ARG A 236 -9.28 1.91 -16.57
N TRP A 237 -9.72 3.04 -16.02
CA TRP A 237 -10.81 3.06 -15.05
C TRP A 237 -12.14 3.02 -15.81
N ASP A 238 -12.85 1.92 -15.67
CA ASP A 238 -14.12 1.64 -16.33
C ASP A 238 -15.05 1.05 -15.27
N ASP A 239 -15.98 1.86 -14.77
CA ASP A 239 -16.86 1.48 -13.65
C ASP A 239 -17.73 0.27 -13.98
N GLU A 240 -18.17 0.14 -15.24
CA GLU A 240 -18.95 -1.02 -15.66
C GLU A 240 -18.10 -2.30 -15.70
N MET A 241 -16.87 -2.19 -16.22
CA MET A 241 -15.93 -3.29 -16.19
C MET A 241 -15.59 -3.71 -14.76
N LEU A 242 -15.33 -2.76 -13.88
CA LEU A 242 -14.96 -3.02 -12.49
C LEU A 242 -16.13 -3.62 -11.69
N ASN A 243 -17.36 -3.18 -11.93
CA ASN A 243 -18.52 -3.58 -11.14
C ASN A 243 -19.32 -4.74 -11.77
N LYS A 244 -19.36 -4.83 -13.10
CA LYS A 244 -20.22 -5.77 -13.84
C LYS A 244 -19.43 -6.75 -14.75
N GLY A 245 -18.11 -6.52 -14.92
CA GLY A 245 -17.26 -7.31 -15.83
C GLY A 245 -17.49 -7.03 -17.32
N VAL A 246 -18.20 -5.95 -17.65
CA VAL A 246 -18.53 -5.57 -19.03
C VAL A 246 -17.83 -4.26 -19.38
N ARG A 247 -17.06 -4.22 -20.48
CA ARG A 247 -16.39 -2.99 -20.92
C ARG A 247 -17.41 -1.99 -21.45
N SER A 248 -17.31 -0.74 -20.99
CA SER A 248 -18.10 0.39 -21.46
C SER A 248 -17.30 1.30 -22.39
N GLN A 249 -18.00 2.27 -23.03
CA GLN A 249 -17.36 3.37 -23.75
C GLN A 249 -17.06 4.56 -22.82
N ASP A 250 -17.64 4.57 -21.63
CA ASP A 250 -17.39 5.56 -20.59
C ASP A 250 -16.28 5.08 -19.66
N PHE A 251 -15.09 5.61 -19.84
CA PHE A 251 -13.91 5.26 -19.08
C PHE A 251 -12.90 6.40 -18.99
N PHE A 252 -12.05 6.34 -18.01
CA PHE A 252 -10.89 7.22 -17.86
C PHE A 252 -9.60 6.45 -18.06
N MET A 253 -8.62 7.07 -18.74
CA MET A 253 -7.26 6.53 -18.82
C MET A 253 -6.37 7.23 -17.82
N PHE A 254 -6.05 6.57 -16.73
CA PHE A 254 -5.14 7.10 -15.73
C PHE A 254 -3.69 6.97 -16.19
N PRO A 255 -2.89 8.05 -16.06
CA PRO A 255 -1.47 8.02 -16.37
C PRO A 255 -0.69 7.18 -15.34
N PRO A 256 0.57 6.83 -15.63
CA PRO A 256 1.42 6.14 -14.68
C PRO A 256 1.70 6.99 -13.44
N GLY A 257 2.18 6.34 -12.38
CA GLY A 257 2.62 7.00 -11.16
C GLY A 257 2.43 6.14 -9.92
N PRO A 258 3.04 6.52 -8.78
CA PRO A 258 2.91 5.77 -7.53
C PRO A 258 1.45 5.69 -7.06
N ASN A 259 0.67 6.74 -7.30
CA ASN A 259 -0.74 6.83 -6.95
C ASN A 259 -1.70 6.37 -8.06
N ASN A 260 -1.20 5.66 -9.08
CA ASN A 260 -2.07 4.95 -10.02
C ASN A 260 -2.81 3.81 -9.29
N PRO A 261 -4.12 3.55 -9.55
CA PRO A 261 -4.89 2.48 -8.92
C PRO A 261 -4.28 1.08 -9.00
N VAL A 262 -3.42 0.82 -10.00
CA VAL A 262 -2.66 -0.43 -10.12
C VAL A 262 -1.18 -0.25 -9.77
N GLY A 263 -0.84 0.85 -9.11
CA GLY A 263 0.51 1.15 -8.65
C GLY A 263 1.53 1.26 -9.78
N VAL A 264 2.77 0.92 -9.44
CA VAL A 264 3.93 1.14 -10.32
C VAL A 264 4.30 -0.05 -11.20
N PHE A 265 3.63 -1.19 -11.01
CA PHE A 265 3.95 -2.39 -11.78
C PHE A 265 2.73 -3.30 -11.94
N TRP A 266 2.58 -3.87 -13.13
CA TRP A 266 1.52 -4.79 -13.49
C TRP A 266 2.09 -6.11 -14.01
N THR A 267 1.64 -7.23 -13.47
CA THR A 267 1.90 -8.58 -13.97
C THR A 267 0.57 -9.20 -14.37
N GLY A 268 0.30 -9.21 -15.68
CA GLY A 268 -0.95 -9.73 -16.24
C GLY A 268 -1.00 -11.25 -16.32
N LEU A 269 -2.16 -11.81 -16.01
CA LEU A 269 -2.42 -13.26 -16.14
C LEU A 269 -3.19 -13.55 -17.42
N ASN A 270 -3.14 -14.80 -17.91
CA ASN A 270 -3.92 -15.26 -19.05
C ASN A 270 -5.44 -15.36 -18.77
N LYS A 271 -5.89 -14.84 -17.65
CA LYS A 271 -7.29 -14.53 -17.37
C LYS A 271 -7.53 -13.05 -17.66
N ALA A 272 -8.41 -12.75 -18.60
CA ALA A 272 -8.72 -11.37 -18.98
C ALA A 272 -9.11 -10.51 -17.78
N GLY A 273 -8.49 -9.34 -17.65
CA GLY A 273 -8.76 -8.38 -16.58
C GLY A 273 -8.19 -8.74 -15.21
N VAL A 274 -7.42 -9.83 -15.09
CA VAL A 274 -6.80 -10.26 -13.82
C VAL A 274 -5.29 -10.12 -13.87
N GLY A 275 -4.72 -9.56 -12.81
CA GLY A 275 -3.28 -9.40 -12.67
C GLY A 275 -2.85 -9.23 -11.22
N ILE A 276 -1.54 -9.26 -11.03
CA ILE A 276 -0.85 -8.94 -9.78
C ILE A 276 -0.24 -7.56 -9.98
N HIS A 277 -0.54 -6.62 -9.08
CA HIS A 277 -0.14 -5.23 -9.28
C HIS A 277 0.13 -4.48 -7.97
N GLY A 278 0.78 -3.31 -8.07
CA GLY A 278 1.02 -2.43 -6.94
C GLY A 278 -0.26 -1.81 -6.37
N ASN A 279 -0.13 -1.15 -5.24
CA ASN A 279 -1.22 -0.47 -4.57
C ASN A 279 -0.74 0.88 -4.02
N PRO A 280 -1.41 2.00 -4.34
CA PRO A 280 -1.06 3.32 -3.84
C PRO A 280 -1.29 3.50 -2.33
N LEU A 281 -2.10 2.64 -1.72
CA LEU A 281 -2.47 2.71 -0.31
C LEU A 281 -2.00 1.44 0.42
N PRO A 282 -0.71 1.34 0.78
CA PRO A 282 -0.13 0.13 1.36
C PRO A 282 -0.78 -0.29 2.69
N ASP A 283 -1.26 0.65 3.50
CA ASP A 283 -1.99 0.40 4.74
C ASP A 283 -3.33 -0.32 4.54
N THR A 284 -3.88 -0.32 3.32
CA THR A 284 -5.13 -0.99 2.96
C THR A 284 -4.94 -2.42 2.46
N LEU A 285 -3.71 -2.90 2.34
CA LEU A 285 -3.40 -4.19 1.72
C LEU A 285 -4.17 -5.36 2.32
N PHE A 286 -4.45 -5.35 3.61
CA PHE A 286 -5.16 -6.43 4.28
C PHE A 286 -6.65 -6.11 4.53
N GLN A 287 -7.05 -4.85 4.38
CA GLN A 287 -8.42 -4.37 4.55
C GLN A 287 -9.15 -4.24 3.21
N GLY A 288 -8.37 -4.22 2.12
CA GLY A 288 -8.84 -3.88 0.80
C GLY A 288 -9.58 -5.04 0.11
N ARG A 289 -10.62 -4.67 -0.61
CA ARG A 289 -11.40 -5.55 -1.47
C ARG A 289 -11.12 -5.12 -2.89
N SER A 290 -10.36 -5.90 -3.63
CA SER A 290 -10.14 -5.64 -5.06
C SER A 290 -11.36 -6.10 -5.88
N HIS A 291 -11.36 -5.73 -7.16
CA HIS A 291 -12.34 -6.23 -8.15
C HIS A 291 -11.88 -7.53 -8.82
N GLY A 292 -11.12 -8.38 -8.07
CA GLY A 292 -10.62 -9.66 -8.54
C GLY A 292 -9.12 -9.73 -8.81
N CYS A 293 -8.44 -8.60 -8.88
CA CYS A 293 -6.98 -8.54 -8.98
C CYS A 293 -6.28 -8.79 -7.64
N ILE A 294 -4.99 -9.07 -7.71
CA ILE A 294 -4.13 -9.30 -6.56
C ILE A 294 -3.26 -8.05 -6.34
N ARG A 295 -3.42 -7.39 -5.18
CA ARG A 295 -2.70 -6.17 -4.82
C ARG A 295 -1.52 -6.48 -3.92
N MET A 296 -0.37 -5.90 -4.24
CA MET A 296 0.86 -5.89 -3.45
C MET A 296 1.23 -4.43 -3.12
N THR A 297 2.14 -4.20 -2.19
CA THR A 297 2.77 -2.88 -2.08
C THR A 297 3.54 -2.53 -3.35
N ASN A 298 3.78 -1.24 -3.59
CA ASN A 298 4.58 -0.81 -4.75
C ASN A 298 6.03 -1.33 -4.69
N TRP A 299 6.62 -1.42 -3.51
CA TRP A 299 7.99 -1.95 -3.35
C TRP A 299 8.06 -3.47 -3.45
N ASP A 300 7.02 -4.21 -3.08
CA ASP A 300 7.00 -5.66 -3.19
C ASP A 300 6.77 -6.11 -4.64
N VAL A 301 5.82 -5.48 -5.34
CA VAL A 301 5.45 -5.91 -6.70
C VAL A 301 6.60 -5.82 -7.69
N ILE A 302 7.54 -4.88 -7.50
CA ILE A 302 8.72 -4.74 -8.37
C ILE A 302 9.81 -5.80 -8.12
N THR A 303 9.71 -6.56 -7.02
CA THR A 303 10.61 -7.68 -6.76
C THR A 303 10.17 -8.95 -7.46
N LEU A 304 8.88 -9.08 -7.76
CA LEU A 304 8.31 -10.27 -8.39
C LEU A 304 9.00 -10.67 -9.71
N PRO A 305 9.35 -9.73 -10.62
CA PRO A 305 10.10 -10.04 -11.85
C PRO A 305 11.49 -10.64 -11.65
N GLN A 306 12.06 -10.55 -10.44
CA GLN A 306 13.35 -11.19 -10.14
C GLN A 306 13.20 -12.71 -10.02
N TYR A 307 12.02 -13.18 -9.70
CA TYR A 307 11.73 -14.59 -9.42
C TYR A 307 10.96 -15.28 -10.55
N VAL A 308 10.01 -14.59 -11.17
CA VAL A 308 9.09 -15.13 -12.18
C VAL A 308 8.93 -14.18 -13.36
N GLY A 309 8.67 -14.73 -14.54
CA GLY A 309 8.53 -13.97 -15.78
C GLY A 309 7.36 -14.48 -16.64
N VAL A 310 7.25 -13.93 -17.84
CA VAL A 310 6.24 -14.36 -18.82
C VAL A 310 6.37 -15.87 -19.05
N GLY A 311 5.22 -16.59 -18.98
CA GLY A 311 5.14 -18.04 -19.04
C GLY A 311 5.17 -18.77 -17.70
N SER A 312 5.60 -18.10 -16.61
CA SER A 312 5.59 -18.71 -15.27
C SER A 312 4.18 -19.05 -14.82
N LYS A 313 4.05 -20.19 -14.13
CA LYS A 313 2.77 -20.67 -13.56
C LYS A 313 2.36 -19.82 -12.35
N VAL A 314 1.06 -19.57 -12.24
CA VAL A 314 0.42 -18.91 -11.08
C VAL A 314 -0.76 -19.78 -10.66
N VAL A 315 -0.74 -20.28 -9.43
CA VAL A 315 -1.82 -21.05 -8.80
C VAL A 315 -2.57 -20.15 -7.87
N ILE A 316 -3.89 -20.02 -8.03
CA ILE A 316 -4.77 -19.26 -7.12
C ILE A 316 -5.75 -20.23 -6.46
N GLU A 317 -5.72 -20.30 -5.13
CA GLU A 317 -6.54 -21.18 -4.29
C GLU A 317 -7.37 -20.43 -3.24
#